data_b4bf96b5fd290b24af8f313a290456d8
#
_entry.id   b4bf96b5fd290b24af8f313a290456d8
#
_cell.length_a   1.000
_cell.length_b   1.000
_cell.length_c   1.000
_cell.angle_alpha   90.00
_cell.angle_beta   90.00
_cell.angle_gamma   90.00
#
_symmetry.space_group_name_H-M   'P 1'
#
loop_
_entity.id
_entity.type
_entity.pdbx_description
1 polymer ?
#
loop_
_entity_poly.entity_id
_entity_poly.type
_entity_poly.pdbx_seq_one_letter_code
_entity_poly.pdbx_strand_id
1 'polypeptide(L)'
;MLIELKDVNKTYQGAQPLHVLKGIDLTIEKGEFVSIMGASGSGKSTLLNILGILDNYDSGEYRINGSLIWNLSETKAAEYRNKMIGFIFQSYNLIGFKTAAENVELPLFYQGVGRQKRHRMAMEFLERLGLKEWADHYPNEMS
;
A
#
# COMPACT_ATOMS: atom_id res chain seq x y z
N MET A 1 -16.23 1.21 -11.28
CA MET A 1 -14.79 0.92 -11.51
C MET A 1 -13.99 1.55 -10.40
N LEU A 2 -13.23 0.76 -9.64
CA LEU A 2 -12.40 1.24 -8.53
C LEU A 2 -10.97 1.52 -9.00
N ILE A 3 -10.38 0.58 -9.74
CA ILE A 3 -9.04 0.68 -10.32
C ILE A 3 -9.13 0.46 -11.82
N GLU A 4 -8.41 1.26 -12.59
CA GLU A 4 -8.29 1.12 -14.03
C GLU A 4 -6.85 1.39 -14.45
N LEU A 5 -6.22 0.42 -15.11
CA LEU A 5 -4.96 0.56 -15.82
C LEU A 5 -5.24 0.45 -17.33
N LYS A 6 -4.63 1.32 -18.12
CA LYS A 6 -4.65 1.28 -19.59
C LYS A 6 -3.25 1.43 -20.13
N ASP A 7 -2.79 0.42 -20.85
CA ASP A 7 -1.47 0.37 -21.52
C ASP A 7 -0.32 0.79 -20.58
N VAL A 8 -0.35 0.33 -19.33
CA VAL A 8 0.65 0.71 -18.33
C VAL A 8 1.97 -0.01 -18.57
N ASN A 9 3.03 0.78 -18.72
CA ASN A 9 4.38 0.31 -19.00
C ASN A 9 5.34 0.73 -17.88
N LYS A 10 6.32 -0.16 -17.57
CA LYS A 10 7.39 0.11 -16.62
C LYS A 10 8.70 -0.51 -17.06
N THR A 11 9.74 0.32 -17.11
CA THR A 11 11.11 -0.10 -17.41
C THR A 11 12.03 0.39 -16.29
N TYR A 12 12.78 -0.51 -15.67
CA TYR A 12 13.84 -0.12 -14.76
C TYR A 12 15.12 0.17 -15.55
N GLN A 13 15.68 1.36 -15.32
CA GLN A 13 16.92 1.79 -15.92
C GLN A 13 18.11 1.17 -15.19
N GLY A 14 19.13 0.70 -15.94
CA GLY A 14 20.34 0.10 -15.43
C GLY A 14 21.35 -0.08 -16.57
N ALA A 15 22.41 -0.85 -16.33
CA ALA A 15 23.39 -1.19 -17.39
C ALA A 15 22.71 -1.85 -18.60
N GLN A 16 21.66 -2.63 -18.36
CA GLN A 16 20.71 -3.10 -19.37
C GLN A 16 19.30 -2.74 -18.89
N PRO A 17 18.57 -1.90 -19.64
CA PRO A 17 17.19 -1.55 -19.30
C PRO A 17 16.29 -2.80 -19.26
N LEU A 18 15.50 -2.94 -18.22
CA LEU A 18 14.59 -4.08 -18.04
C LEU A 18 13.14 -3.60 -18.14
N HIS A 19 12.49 -3.88 -19.26
CA HIS A 19 11.05 -3.62 -19.48
C HIS A 19 10.22 -4.69 -18.76
N VAL A 20 9.69 -4.34 -17.59
CA VAL A 20 9.02 -5.27 -16.66
C VAL A 20 7.53 -5.34 -16.92
N LEU A 21 6.85 -4.20 -17.02
CA LEU A 21 5.42 -4.15 -17.38
C LEU A 21 5.29 -3.69 -18.82
N LYS A 22 4.55 -4.44 -19.61
CA LYS A 22 4.47 -4.30 -21.08
C LYS A 22 3.02 -4.15 -21.50
N GLY A 23 2.50 -2.90 -21.42
CA GLY A 23 1.14 -2.58 -21.81
C GLY A 23 0.09 -3.31 -20.97
N ILE A 24 0.09 -3.08 -19.66
CA ILE A 24 -0.85 -3.74 -18.76
C ILE A 24 -2.20 -3.02 -18.78
N ASP A 25 -3.24 -3.78 -19.14
CA ASP A 25 -4.65 -3.40 -18.98
C ASP A 25 -5.26 -4.18 -17.83
N LEU A 26 -5.87 -3.49 -16.88
CA LEU A 26 -6.51 -4.10 -15.71
C LEU A 26 -7.67 -3.22 -15.24
N THR A 27 -8.78 -3.84 -14.94
CA THR A 27 -9.94 -3.18 -14.32
C THR A 27 -10.34 -3.95 -13.09
N ILE A 28 -10.57 -3.24 -11.97
CA ILE A 28 -11.05 -3.83 -10.71
C ILE A 28 -12.27 -3.05 -10.25
N GLU A 29 -13.35 -3.75 -9.99
CA GLU A 29 -14.57 -3.18 -9.46
C GLU A 29 -14.56 -3.12 -7.93
N LYS A 30 -15.42 -2.30 -7.35
CA LYS A 30 -15.54 -2.21 -5.89
C LYS A 30 -16.07 -3.52 -5.30
N GLY A 31 -15.35 -4.04 -4.31
CA GLY A 31 -15.69 -5.30 -3.63
C GLY A 31 -15.16 -6.55 -4.33
N GLU A 32 -14.43 -6.40 -5.42
CA GLU A 32 -13.82 -7.51 -6.15
C GLU A 32 -12.58 -8.03 -5.43
N PHE A 33 -12.38 -9.34 -5.48
CA PHE A 33 -11.17 -10.04 -5.04
C PHE A 33 -10.36 -10.47 -6.26
N VAL A 34 -9.15 -9.96 -6.41
CA VAL A 34 -8.28 -10.21 -7.56
C VAL A 34 -7.01 -10.90 -7.12
N SER A 35 -6.61 -11.96 -7.83
CA SER A 35 -5.34 -12.67 -7.64
C SER A 35 -4.41 -12.44 -8.82
N ILE A 36 -3.17 -11.99 -8.55
CA ILE A 36 -2.12 -11.80 -9.56
C ILE A 36 -1.13 -12.95 -9.46
N MET A 37 -1.11 -13.82 -10.46
CA MET A 37 -0.26 -15.01 -10.50
C MET A 37 0.76 -14.90 -11.64
N GLY A 38 1.87 -15.62 -11.52
CA GLY A 38 2.93 -15.68 -12.53
C GLY A 38 4.26 -16.18 -11.95
N ALA A 39 5.20 -16.51 -12.82
CA ALA A 39 6.55 -16.95 -12.44
C ALA A 39 7.30 -15.89 -11.64
N SER A 40 8.36 -16.29 -10.92
CA SER A 40 9.29 -15.33 -10.29
C SER A 40 9.87 -14.38 -11.34
N GLY A 41 9.96 -13.09 -11.00
CA GLY A 41 10.47 -12.08 -11.95
C GLY A 41 9.47 -11.60 -13.01
N SER A 42 8.21 -12.07 -13.03
CA SER A 42 7.22 -11.66 -14.03
C SER A 42 6.59 -10.27 -13.81
N GLY A 43 7.08 -9.49 -12.85
CA GLY A 43 6.61 -8.12 -12.62
C GLY A 43 5.46 -7.96 -11.61
N LYS A 44 5.02 -9.04 -10.92
CA LYS A 44 3.92 -8.97 -9.93
C LYS A 44 4.13 -7.92 -8.86
N SER A 45 5.31 -7.92 -8.23
CA SER A 45 5.65 -6.95 -7.19
C SER A 45 5.73 -5.52 -7.74
N THR A 46 6.24 -5.36 -8.98
CA THR A 46 6.25 -4.07 -9.67
C THR A 46 4.84 -3.56 -9.89
N LEU A 47 3.93 -4.41 -10.37
CA LEU A 47 2.53 -4.05 -10.56
C LEU A 47 1.86 -3.67 -9.23
N LEU A 48 2.08 -4.46 -8.17
CA LEU A 48 1.55 -4.14 -6.82
C LEU A 48 2.11 -2.83 -6.28
N ASN A 49 3.39 -2.52 -6.51
CA ASN A 49 3.98 -1.25 -6.08
C ASN A 49 3.37 -0.07 -6.82
N ILE A 50 3.10 -0.20 -8.12
CA ILE A 50 2.42 0.84 -8.91
C ILE A 50 0.97 1.01 -8.42
N LEU A 51 0.22 -0.09 -8.27
CA LEU A 51 -1.14 -0.05 -7.72
C LEU A 51 -1.19 0.59 -6.32
N GLY A 52 -0.13 0.37 -5.54
CA GLY A 52 0.04 0.96 -4.22
C GLY A 52 0.58 2.39 -4.19
N ILE A 53 0.86 2.99 -5.33
CA ILE A 53 1.49 4.33 -5.43
C ILE A 53 2.84 4.36 -4.66
N LEU A 54 3.56 3.23 -4.64
CA LEU A 54 4.92 3.11 -4.08
C LEU A 54 5.99 3.27 -5.16
N ASP A 55 5.63 3.10 -6.43
CA ASP A 55 6.50 3.30 -7.59
C ASP A 55 5.70 3.99 -8.70
N ASN A 56 6.41 4.64 -9.64
CA ASN A 56 5.83 5.28 -10.79
C ASN A 56 5.87 4.34 -11.99
N TYR A 57 4.99 4.56 -12.96
CA TYR A 57 5.01 3.92 -14.27
C TYR A 57 5.53 4.91 -15.34
N ASP A 58 5.94 4.41 -16.50
CA ASP A 58 6.60 5.22 -17.53
C ASP A 58 5.62 5.76 -18.56
N SER A 59 4.59 5.01 -18.89
CA SER A 59 3.53 5.41 -19.85
C SER A 59 2.24 4.63 -19.59
N GLY A 60 1.15 5.09 -20.21
CA GLY A 60 -0.20 4.57 -19.99
C GLY A 60 -1.00 5.42 -19.00
N GLU A 61 -2.09 4.88 -18.50
CA GLU A 61 -2.95 5.54 -17.53
C GLU A 61 -3.24 4.62 -16.33
N TYR A 62 -3.15 5.16 -15.13
CA TYR A 62 -3.64 4.53 -13.91
C TYR A 62 -4.64 5.44 -13.23
N ARG A 63 -5.83 4.93 -12.92
CA ARG A 63 -6.91 5.68 -12.24
C ARG A 63 -7.41 4.94 -11.01
N ILE A 64 -7.66 5.69 -9.94
CA ILE A 64 -8.38 5.24 -8.74
C ILE A 64 -9.65 6.08 -8.61
N ASN A 65 -10.81 5.43 -8.57
CA ASN A 65 -12.13 6.12 -8.56
C ASN A 65 -12.22 7.23 -9.63
N GLY A 66 -11.72 6.97 -10.84
CA GLY A 66 -11.69 7.92 -11.95
C GLY A 66 -10.58 8.99 -11.87
N SER A 67 -9.93 9.16 -10.73
CA SER A 67 -8.82 10.13 -10.57
C SER A 67 -7.53 9.58 -11.15
N LEU A 68 -6.90 10.33 -12.06
CA LEU A 68 -5.62 9.95 -12.67
C LEU A 68 -4.50 9.99 -11.63
N ILE A 69 -3.75 8.90 -11.53
CA ILE A 69 -2.57 8.74 -10.67
C ILE A 69 -1.33 8.85 -11.54
N TRP A 70 -0.88 10.07 -11.76
CA TRP A 70 0.27 10.36 -12.60
C TRP A 70 1.08 11.52 -12.04
N ASN A 71 2.38 11.33 -11.95
CA ASN A 71 3.35 12.38 -11.54
C ASN A 71 2.90 13.16 -10.27
N LEU A 72 2.42 12.42 -9.28
CA LEU A 72 1.98 12.99 -8.01
C LEU A 72 3.20 13.48 -7.22
N SER A 73 3.05 14.63 -6.53
CA SER A 73 4.02 14.99 -5.49
C SER A 73 3.98 13.95 -4.36
N GLU A 74 5.09 13.78 -3.62
CA GLU A 74 5.15 12.85 -2.49
C GLU A 74 4.04 13.11 -1.46
N THR A 75 3.70 14.36 -1.21
CA THR A 75 2.59 14.72 -0.32
C THR A 75 1.25 14.16 -0.83
N LYS A 76 0.98 14.32 -2.12
CA LYS A 76 -0.25 13.78 -2.73
C LYS A 76 -0.26 12.27 -2.77
N ALA A 77 0.84 11.64 -3.13
CA ALA A 77 0.99 10.19 -3.11
C ALA A 77 0.76 9.63 -1.69
N ALA A 78 1.33 10.27 -0.67
CA ALA A 78 1.11 9.90 0.74
C ALA A 78 -0.35 10.07 1.18
N GLU A 79 -1.06 11.12 0.72
CA GLU A 79 -2.49 11.29 0.97
C GLU A 79 -3.32 10.15 0.37
N TYR A 80 -3.05 9.76 -0.88
CA TYR A 80 -3.73 8.64 -1.53
C TYR A 80 -3.45 7.32 -0.79
N ARG A 81 -2.18 7.01 -0.50
CA ARG A 81 -1.81 5.81 0.26
C ARG A 81 -2.54 5.76 1.59
N ASN A 82 -2.53 6.85 2.33
CA ASN A 82 -3.15 6.90 3.67
C ASN A 82 -4.68 6.71 3.65
N LYS A 83 -5.37 7.25 2.63
CA LYS A 83 -6.84 7.29 2.59
C LYS A 83 -7.48 6.14 1.80
N MET A 84 -6.77 5.62 0.80
CA MET A 84 -7.35 4.75 -0.23
C MET A 84 -6.74 3.35 -0.24
N ILE A 85 -5.55 3.15 0.34
CA ILE A 85 -4.77 1.93 0.16
C ILE A 85 -4.35 1.39 1.51
N GLY A 86 -4.52 0.09 1.72
CA GLY A 86 -3.96 -0.65 2.83
C GLY A 86 -2.98 -1.71 2.31
N PHE A 87 -1.76 -1.73 2.85
CA PHE A 87 -0.76 -2.73 2.52
C PHE A 87 -0.64 -3.80 3.59
N ILE A 88 -0.57 -5.06 3.16
CA ILE A 88 -0.11 -6.16 3.99
C ILE A 88 1.19 -6.65 3.37
N PHE A 89 2.31 -6.36 4.03
CA PHE A 89 3.64 -6.72 3.54
C PHE A 89 4.05 -8.11 4.01
N GLN A 90 4.87 -8.79 3.22
CA GLN A 90 5.44 -10.09 3.58
C GLN A 90 6.40 -9.98 4.79
N SER A 91 7.07 -8.86 4.98
CA SER A 91 8.05 -8.57 6.04
C SER A 91 7.55 -7.49 7.02
N TYR A 92 6.33 -7.56 7.45
CA TYR A 92 5.63 -6.70 8.42
C TYR A 92 5.84 -5.18 8.26
N ASN A 93 7.05 -4.69 7.99
CA ASN A 93 7.44 -3.27 7.81
C ASN A 93 6.99 -2.36 8.96
N LEU A 94 7.06 -2.87 10.19
CA LEU A 94 6.73 -2.13 11.39
C LEU A 94 7.91 -1.25 11.83
N ILE A 95 7.59 -0.14 12.50
CA ILE A 95 8.61 0.73 13.10
C ILE A 95 9.07 0.07 14.40
N GLY A 96 10.30 -0.46 14.43
CA GLY A 96 10.81 -1.33 15.49
C GLY A 96 10.92 -0.68 16.88
N PHE A 97 11.05 0.67 16.94
CA PHE A 97 11.10 1.41 18.20
C PHE A 97 9.73 1.94 18.67
N LYS A 98 8.66 1.53 18.01
CA LYS A 98 7.27 1.82 18.39
C LYS A 98 6.58 0.53 18.83
N THR A 99 5.71 0.64 19.83
CA THR A 99 4.88 -0.49 20.25
C THR A 99 3.87 -0.90 19.18
N ALA A 100 3.21 -2.04 19.35
CA ALA A 100 2.15 -2.49 18.47
C ALA A 100 1.03 -1.45 18.36
N ALA A 101 0.56 -0.92 19.50
CA ALA A 101 -0.46 0.13 19.51
C ALA A 101 0.01 1.40 18.77
N GLU A 102 1.23 1.86 18.98
CA GLU A 102 1.78 3.03 18.30
C GLU A 102 1.94 2.82 16.78
N ASN A 103 2.29 1.61 16.34
CA ASN A 103 2.33 1.27 14.91
C ASN A 103 0.93 1.34 14.28
N VAL A 104 -0.09 0.82 14.97
CA VAL A 104 -1.49 0.89 14.51
C VAL A 104 -2.04 2.32 14.55
N GLU A 105 -1.59 3.14 15.49
CA GLU A 105 -1.97 4.55 15.59
C GLU A 105 -1.40 5.42 14.45
N LEU A 106 -0.29 5.03 13.84
CA LEU A 106 0.46 5.88 12.93
C LEU A 106 -0.33 6.35 11.70
N PRO A 107 -1.07 5.49 10.97
CA PRO A 107 -1.92 5.93 9.87
C PRO A 107 -3.00 6.93 10.33
N LEU A 108 -3.59 6.70 11.51
CA LEU A 108 -4.60 7.57 12.08
C LEU A 108 -4.03 8.95 12.48
N PHE A 109 -2.77 8.97 12.91
CA PHE A 109 -2.05 10.23 13.18
C PHE A 109 -1.94 11.07 11.91
N TYR A 110 -1.53 10.47 10.79
CA TYR A 110 -1.43 11.15 9.49
C TYR A 110 -2.81 11.56 8.93
N GLN A 111 -3.89 10.91 9.37
CA GLN A 111 -5.26 11.31 9.06
C GLN A 111 -5.76 12.48 9.93
N GLY A 112 -4.94 12.98 10.87
CA GLY A 112 -5.32 14.06 11.77
C GLY A 112 -6.25 13.63 12.91
N VAL A 113 -6.37 12.32 13.18
CA VAL A 113 -7.17 11.82 14.29
C VAL A 113 -6.51 12.18 15.64
N GLY A 114 -7.23 12.87 16.50
CA GLY A 114 -6.74 13.29 17.82
C GLY A 114 -6.30 12.09 18.67
N ARG A 115 -5.28 12.30 19.54
CA ARG A 115 -4.54 11.26 20.30
C ARG A 115 -5.46 10.26 21.02
N GLN A 116 -6.42 10.76 21.77
CA GLN A 116 -7.32 9.91 22.57
C GLN A 116 -8.21 9.01 21.71
N LYS A 117 -8.72 9.56 20.60
CA LYS A 117 -9.56 8.82 19.65
C LYS A 117 -8.75 7.76 18.89
N ARG A 118 -7.54 8.10 18.39
CA ARG A 118 -6.72 7.16 17.64
C ARG A 118 -6.23 6.00 18.51
N HIS A 119 -5.86 6.27 19.78
CA HIS A 119 -5.49 5.21 20.72
C HIS A 119 -6.65 4.22 20.92
N ARG A 120 -7.85 4.72 21.19
CA ARG A 120 -9.05 3.86 21.32
C ARG A 120 -9.28 3.03 20.06
N MET A 121 -9.20 3.65 18.86
CA MET A 121 -9.36 2.93 17.61
C MET A 121 -8.28 1.86 17.41
N ALA A 122 -7.02 2.17 17.75
CA ALA A 122 -5.92 1.20 17.66
C ALA A 122 -6.17 0.00 18.58
N MET A 123 -6.59 0.23 19.81
CA MET A 123 -6.94 -0.85 20.75
C MET A 123 -8.12 -1.69 20.26
N GLU A 124 -9.14 -1.10 19.65
CA GLU A 124 -10.25 -1.82 19.03
C GLU A 124 -9.78 -2.73 17.87
N PHE A 125 -8.86 -2.25 17.01
CA PHE A 125 -8.28 -3.08 15.95
C PHE A 125 -7.43 -4.23 16.50
N LEU A 126 -6.59 -3.98 17.49
CA LEU A 126 -5.78 -5.02 18.15
C LEU A 126 -6.66 -6.07 18.81
N GLU A 127 -7.75 -5.67 19.49
CA GLU A 127 -8.69 -6.59 20.10
C GLU A 127 -9.38 -7.49 19.06
N ARG A 128 -9.82 -6.92 17.94
CA ARG A 128 -10.43 -7.69 16.83
C ARG A 128 -9.49 -8.74 16.23
N LEU A 129 -8.19 -8.53 16.30
CA LEU A 129 -7.16 -9.46 15.84
C LEU A 129 -6.61 -10.36 16.94
N GLY A 130 -7.12 -10.26 18.18
CA GLY A 130 -6.63 -11.04 19.33
C GLY A 130 -5.26 -10.59 19.83
N LEU A 131 -4.85 -9.34 19.53
CA LEU A 131 -3.53 -8.79 19.85
C LEU A 131 -3.58 -7.70 20.94
N LYS A 132 -4.69 -7.55 21.65
CA LYS A 132 -4.88 -6.50 22.65
C LYS A 132 -3.83 -6.55 23.77
N GLU A 133 -3.50 -7.74 24.25
CA GLU A 133 -2.50 -7.96 25.30
C GLU A 133 -1.06 -7.64 24.85
N TRP A 134 -0.83 -7.58 23.53
CA TRP A 134 0.46 -7.24 22.92
C TRP A 134 0.60 -5.76 22.59
N ALA A 135 -0.40 -4.94 22.95
CA ALA A 135 -0.46 -3.53 22.55
C ALA A 135 0.79 -2.73 22.90
N ASP A 136 1.39 -3.00 24.06
CA ASP A 136 2.58 -2.31 24.59
C ASP A 136 3.90 -3.01 24.23
N HIS A 137 3.86 -4.13 23.49
CA HIS A 137 5.07 -4.83 23.05
C HIS A 137 5.65 -4.23 21.78
N TYR A 138 6.96 -4.33 21.63
CA TYR A 138 7.69 -3.94 20.43
C TYR A 138 7.66 -5.06 19.38
N PRO A 139 7.80 -4.75 18.07
CA PRO A 139 7.75 -5.73 17.00
C PRO A 139 8.72 -6.93 17.17
N ASN A 140 9.90 -6.71 17.76
CA ASN A 140 10.88 -7.75 18.03
C ASN A 140 10.51 -8.67 19.21
N GLU A 141 9.51 -8.32 19.98
CA GLU A 141 8.98 -9.12 21.11
C GLU A 141 7.74 -9.93 20.68
N MET A 142 7.25 -9.68 19.47
CA MET A 142 6.08 -10.37 18.90
C MET A 142 6.57 -11.41 17.89
N SER A 143 6.09 -12.64 18.00
CA SER A 143 6.38 -13.72 17.05
C SER A 143 5.38 -13.73 15.89
#